data_763b3bb67fbf95fa2171a265ef41557c
#
_entry.id   763b3bb67fbf95fa2171a265ef41557c
#
_cell.length_a   1.000
_cell.length_b   1.000
_cell.length_c   1.000
_cell.angle_alpha   90.00
_cell.angle_beta   90.00
_cell.angle_gamma   90.00
#
_symmetry.space_group_name_H-M   'P 1'
#
loop_
_entity.id
_entity.type
_entity.pdbx_description
1 polymer ?
#
loop_
_entity_poly.entity_id
_entity_poly.type
_entity_poly.pdbx_seq_one_letter_code
_entity_poly.pdbx_strand_id
1 'polypeptide(L)'
;VVGSGVAEVLDTNERHIEGKVDDLIRLKYILDVRDFPDSPFAGKVVHDFSVIEQDPEVSIVVETIGGAKVALDFTRRALQAGKSVITSNKELVAEHGCELLRLAQEKGVSYLFEASVGGGIPIIRPLNQCLAANEIEEITGILNGTTNYILTRMIRAGLSFDDALREAQANGYAEQDPTADIEGHDACRKICILSSLVFGKHVYPEQVYTKGIRNITLEDVQLAQDFGGAVKLIGAVKRLESGKILPTVMPMVVMNESLISHVNGVFNAVMVWGDGVDKTMFYGRGAGKLPTASAVLGDLIDEVKQT
;
A
#
# COMPACT_ATOMS: atom_id res chain seq x y z
N VAL A 1 -7.58 7.57 -10.72
CA VAL A 1 -7.25 8.40 -9.54
C VAL A 1 -5.74 8.42 -9.29
N VAL A 2 -5.08 7.28 -9.05
CA VAL A 2 -3.63 7.24 -8.77
C VAL A 2 -2.82 7.67 -9.99
N GLY A 3 -3.07 7.09 -11.17
CA GLY A 3 -2.35 7.43 -12.40
C GLY A 3 -2.42 8.92 -12.77
N SER A 4 -3.61 9.55 -12.63
CA SER A 4 -3.72 11.00 -12.82
C SER A 4 -2.93 11.80 -11.77
N GLY A 5 -2.80 11.29 -10.55
CA GLY A 5 -1.95 11.87 -9.53
C GLY A 5 -0.47 11.79 -9.87
N VAL A 6 -0.02 10.67 -10.42
CA VAL A 6 1.36 10.49 -10.89
C VAL A 6 1.68 11.48 -12.02
N ALA A 7 0.81 11.57 -13.04
CA ALA A 7 0.98 12.50 -14.14
C ALA A 7 1.03 13.96 -13.66
N GLU A 8 0.12 14.35 -12.75
CA GLU A 8 0.04 15.68 -12.17
C GLU A 8 1.30 16.06 -11.38
N VAL A 9 1.77 15.17 -10.49
CA VAL A 9 2.95 15.45 -9.67
C VAL A 9 4.22 15.45 -10.51
N LEU A 10 4.31 14.56 -11.51
CA LEU A 10 5.44 14.54 -12.45
C LEU A 10 5.55 15.87 -13.21
N ASP A 11 4.43 16.37 -13.72
CA ASP A 11 4.37 17.66 -14.43
C ASP A 11 4.68 18.86 -13.50
N THR A 12 4.01 18.90 -12.33
CA THR A 12 4.15 20.03 -11.39
C THR A 12 5.55 20.13 -10.78
N ASN A 13 6.18 18.98 -10.51
CA ASN A 13 7.47 18.88 -9.84
C ASN A 13 8.63 18.51 -10.79
N GLU A 14 8.44 18.63 -12.12
CA GLU A 14 9.40 18.23 -13.15
C GLU A 14 10.84 18.65 -12.81
N ARG A 15 11.09 19.95 -12.64
CA ARG A 15 12.43 20.48 -12.33
C ARG A 15 13.04 19.93 -11.06
N HIS A 16 12.22 19.68 -10.04
CA HIS A 16 12.68 19.11 -8.77
C HIS A 16 13.07 17.64 -8.94
N ILE A 17 12.30 16.90 -9.71
CA ILE A 17 12.53 15.48 -10.00
C ILE A 17 13.78 15.32 -10.87
N GLU A 18 13.91 16.10 -11.96
CA GLU A 18 15.08 16.10 -12.84
C GLU A 18 16.36 16.40 -12.07
N GLY A 19 16.33 17.38 -11.15
CA GLY A 19 17.46 17.68 -10.28
C GLY A 19 17.83 16.57 -9.28
N LYS A 20 17.07 15.48 -9.21
CA LYS A 20 17.35 14.30 -8.36
C LYS A 20 17.96 13.14 -9.13
N VAL A 21 17.74 13.06 -10.44
CA VAL A 21 18.11 11.88 -11.26
C VAL A 21 19.20 12.16 -12.28
N ASP A 22 19.57 13.40 -12.50
CA ASP A 22 20.52 13.85 -13.57
C ASP A 22 20.10 13.38 -14.98
N ASP A 23 18.81 13.07 -15.17
CA ASP A 23 18.21 12.61 -16.42
C ASP A 23 16.79 13.16 -16.58
N LEU A 24 16.20 13.01 -17.79
CA LEU A 24 14.88 13.48 -18.14
C LEU A 24 13.85 12.36 -18.00
N ILE A 25 12.89 12.54 -17.09
CA ILE A 25 11.75 11.65 -16.97
C ILE A 25 10.58 12.24 -17.77
N ARG A 26 10.15 11.53 -18.81
CA ARG A 26 9.07 11.98 -19.69
C ARG A 26 7.88 11.02 -19.65
N LEU A 27 6.69 11.55 -19.37
CA LEU A 27 5.45 10.84 -19.58
C LEU A 27 5.18 10.73 -21.08
N LYS A 28 5.32 9.53 -21.66
CA LYS A 28 5.13 9.29 -23.10
C LYS A 28 3.70 8.88 -23.42
N TYR A 29 3.17 7.88 -22.73
CA TYR A 29 1.84 7.32 -22.94
C TYR A 29 1.02 7.23 -21.66
N ILE A 30 -0.29 7.28 -21.81
CA ILE A 30 -1.28 6.96 -20.79
C ILE A 30 -2.22 5.92 -21.39
N LEU A 31 -2.26 4.71 -20.82
CA LEU A 31 -3.20 3.69 -21.23
C LEU A 31 -4.49 3.79 -20.41
N ASP A 32 -5.60 4.05 -21.06
CA ASP A 32 -6.95 3.97 -20.46
C ASP A 32 -7.95 3.57 -21.55
N VAL A 33 -9.06 2.96 -21.15
CA VAL A 33 -10.17 2.62 -22.04
C VAL A 33 -11.04 3.85 -22.41
N ARG A 34 -10.85 4.95 -21.70
CA ARG A 34 -11.60 6.21 -21.85
C ARG A 34 -10.72 7.27 -22.49
N ASP A 35 -11.35 8.20 -23.19
CA ASP A 35 -10.75 9.46 -23.62
C ASP A 35 -10.88 10.54 -22.54
N PHE A 36 -9.91 11.45 -22.52
CA PHE A 36 -9.87 12.58 -21.61
C PHE A 36 -9.62 13.89 -22.38
N PRO A 37 -10.60 14.36 -23.18
CA PRO A 37 -10.40 15.48 -24.11
C PRO A 37 -10.01 16.79 -23.42
N ASP A 38 -10.46 17.00 -22.18
CA ASP A 38 -10.15 18.20 -21.39
C ASP A 38 -8.84 18.09 -20.59
N SER A 39 -8.14 16.95 -20.67
CA SER A 39 -6.87 16.74 -19.98
C SER A 39 -5.72 17.38 -20.74
N PRO A 40 -4.74 18.02 -20.05
CA PRO A 40 -3.49 18.46 -20.69
C PRO A 40 -2.70 17.29 -21.31
N PHE A 41 -3.00 16.07 -20.91
CA PHE A 41 -2.38 14.83 -21.40
C PHE A 41 -3.20 14.10 -22.48
N ALA A 42 -4.28 14.69 -23.02
CA ALA A 42 -5.17 14.05 -23.99
C ALA A 42 -4.43 13.42 -25.18
N GLY A 43 -3.42 14.11 -25.71
CA GLY A 43 -2.60 13.63 -26.84
C GLY A 43 -1.66 12.46 -26.53
N LYS A 44 -1.58 12.02 -25.27
CA LYS A 44 -0.75 10.90 -24.81
C LYS A 44 -1.58 9.64 -24.55
N VAL A 45 -2.90 9.72 -24.65
CA VAL A 45 -3.80 8.59 -24.36
C VAL A 45 -3.75 7.57 -25.49
N VAL A 46 -3.55 6.32 -25.11
CA VAL A 46 -3.59 5.14 -26.00
C VAL A 46 -4.53 4.09 -25.41
N HIS A 47 -5.12 3.25 -26.27
CA HIS A 47 -6.12 2.25 -25.88
C HIS A 47 -5.62 0.82 -26.01
N ASP A 48 -4.44 0.61 -26.58
CA ASP A 48 -3.83 -0.70 -26.76
C ASP A 48 -2.45 -0.74 -26.08
N PHE A 49 -2.28 -1.69 -25.17
CA PHE A 49 -1.03 -1.88 -24.45
C PHE A 49 0.14 -2.25 -25.38
N SER A 50 -0.12 -2.86 -26.54
CA SER A 50 0.92 -3.20 -27.51
C SER A 50 1.73 -1.99 -28.00
N VAL A 51 1.14 -0.80 -28.00
CA VAL A 51 1.83 0.46 -28.33
C VAL A 51 2.94 0.75 -27.33
N ILE A 52 2.69 0.49 -26.04
CA ILE A 52 3.66 0.69 -24.95
C ILE A 52 4.69 -0.44 -24.95
N GLU A 53 4.22 -1.68 -25.10
CA GLU A 53 5.05 -2.88 -25.06
C GLU A 53 6.13 -2.88 -26.15
N GLN A 54 5.76 -2.49 -27.38
CA GLN A 54 6.64 -2.54 -28.55
C GLN A 54 7.54 -1.32 -28.72
N ASP A 55 7.28 -0.23 -27.99
CA ASP A 55 8.06 0.99 -28.12
C ASP A 55 9.40 0.89 -27.35
N PRO A 56 10.56 0.89 -28.03
CA PRO A 56 11.86 0.75 -27.39
C PRO A 56 12.27 1.98 -26.54
N GLU A 57 11.62 3.14 -26.73
CA GLU A 57 11.90 4.33 -25.92
C GLU A 57 11.16 4.30 -24.57
N VAL A 58 10.24 3.35 -24.36
CA VAL A 58 9.58 3.16 -23.07
C VAL A 58 10.42 2.20 -22.24
N SER A 59 11.05 2.66 -21.18
CA SER A 59 11.85 1.87 -20.24
C SER A 59 11.08 1.47 -18.99
N ILE A 60 10.13 2.31 -18.55
CA ILE A 60 9.40 2.12 -17.28
C ILE A 60 7.89 2.20 -17.52
N VAL A 61 7.15 1.27 -16.94
CA VAL A 61 5.68 1.24 -16.93
C VAL A 61 5.18 1.45 -15.50
N VAL A 62 4.32 2.42 -15.30
CA VAL A 62 3.64 2.67 -14.02
C VAL A 62 2.24 2.06 -14.08
N GLU A 63 2.01 0.98 -13.34
CA GLU A 63 0.75 0.25 -13.26
C GLU A 63 -0.11 0.79 -12.09
N THR A 64 -1.32 1.27 -12.42
CA THR A 64 -2.27 1.84 -11.44
C THR A 64 -3.71 1.34 -11.70
N ILE A 65 -3.84 0.16 -12.29
CA ILE A 65 -5.12 -0.47 -12.62
C ILE A 65 -5.71 -1.12 -11.35
N GLY A 66 -7.01 -1.06 -11.20
CA GLY A 66 -7.70 -1.78 -10.13
C GLY A 66 -7.90 -3.26 -10.46
N GLY A 67 -7.78 -4.13 -9.45
CA GLY A 67 -7.88 -5.59 -9.58
C GLY A 67 -6.63 -6.24 -10.15
N ALA A 68 -6.49 -7.57 -9.97
CA ALA A 68 -5.26 -8.27 -10.34
C ALA A 68 -5.24 -8.75 -11.80
N LYS A 69 -6.38 -9.14 -12.38
CA LYS A 69 -6.43 -9.90 -13.64
C LYS A 69 -5.80 -9.18 -14.85
N VAL A 70 -6.24 -7.96 -15.14
CA VAL A 70 -5.72 -7.16 -16.27
C VAL A 70 -4.33 -6.63 -15.95
N ALA A 71 -4.12 -6.18 -14.71
CA ALA A 71 -2.85 -5.68 -14.23
C ALA A 71 -1.74 -6.75 -14.34
N LEU A 72 -2.05 -8.02 -14.03
CA LEU A 72 -1.12 -9.14 -14.16
C LEU A 72 -0.67 -9.36 -15.61
N ASP A 73 -1.59 -9.34 -16.56
CA ASP A 73 -1.27 -9.51 -17.98
C ASP A 73 -0.31 -8.40 -18.46
N PHE A 74 -0.67 -7.14 -18.22
CA PHE A 74 0.14 -6.01 -18.66
C PHE A 74 1.50 -5.95 -17.94
N THR A 75 1.54 -6.26 -16.64
CA THR A 75 2.79 -6.32 -15.89
C THR A 75 3.72 -7.40 -16.44
N ARG A 76 3.22 -8.61 -16.68
CA ARG A 76 4.01 -9.70 -17.29
C ARG A 76 4.56 -9.31 -18.65
N ARG A 77 3.73 -8.74 -19.52
CA ARG A 77 4.13 -8.31 -20.87
C ARG A 77 5.17 -7.20 -20.81
N ALA A 78 5.01 -6.22 -19.93
CA ALA A 78 6.01 -5.16 -19.73
C ALA A 78 7.36 -5.74 -19.30
N LEU A 79 7.39 -6.57 -18.26
CA LEU A 79 8.61 -7.21 -17.78
C LEU A 79 9.26 -8.10 -18.85
N GLN A 80 8.45 -8.88 -19.59
CA GLN A 80 8.94 -9.71 -20.71
C GLN A 80 9.55 -8.88 -21.84
N ALA A 81 9.03 -7.68 -22.08
CA ALA A 81 9.57 -6.73 -23.05
C ALA A 81 10.80 -5.97 -22.54
N GLY A 82 11.34 -6.32 -21.36
CA GLY A 82 12.51 -5.66 -20.78
C GLY A 82 12.24 -4.27 -20.22
N LYS A 83 11.00 -4.01 -19.76
CA LYS A 83 10.62 -2.75 -19.14
C LYS A 83 10.43 -2.93 -17.64
N SER A 84 11.00 -2.03 -16.85
CA SER A 84 10.77 -1.99 -15.40
C SER A 84 9.32 -1.61 -15.11
N VAL A 85 8.75 -2.16 -14.04
CA VAL A 85 7.36 -1.91 -13.66
C VAL A 85 7.29 -1.38 -12.23
N ILE A 86 6.52 -0.31 -12.05
CA ILE A 86 6.22 0.28 -10.74
C ILE A 86 4.72 0.18 -10.53
N THR A 87 4.27 -0.40 -9.41
CA THR A 87 2.85 -0.61 -9.16
C THR A 87 2.38 -0.10 -7.80
N SER A 88 1.13 0.36 -7.75
CA SER A 88 0.39 0.63 -6.52
C SER A 88 -0.62 -0.47 -6.16
N ASN A 89 -0.68 -1.53 -6.95
CA ASN A 89 -1.71 -2.55 -6.88
C ASN A 89 -1.39 -3.63 -5.83
N LYS A 90 -1.87 -3.44 -4.62
CA LYS A 90 -1.66 -4.37 -3.51
C LYS A 90 -2.21 -5.78 -3.75
N GLU A 91 -3.31 -5.90 -4.52
CA GLU A 91 -3.91 -7.19 -4.87
C GLU A 91 -2.97 -7.99 -5.78
N LEU A 92 -2.47 -7.34 -6.83
CA LEU A 92 -1.49 -7.93 -7.73
C LEU A 92 -0.22 -8.38 -6.99
N VAL A 93 0.31 -7.54 -6.10
CA VAL A 93 1.53 -7.85 -5.36
C VAL A 93 1.31 -8.96 -4.33
N ALA A 94 0.18 -8.96 -3.60
CA ALA A 94 -0.14 -9.99 -2.62
C ALA A 94 -0.33 -11.38 -3.25
N GLU A 95 -0.94 -11.44 -4.44
CA GLU A 95 -1.24 -12.70 -5.12
C GLU A 95 -0.09 -13.19 -6.01
N HIS A 96 0.60 -12.29 -6.72
CA HIS A 96 1.56 -12.61 -7.78
C HIS A 96 2.95 -12.00 -7.59
N GLY A 97 3.21 -11.28 -6.50
CA GLY A 97 4.46 -10.54 -6.29
C GLY A 97 5.72 -11.39 -6.45
N CYS A 98 5.72 -12.60 -5.90
CA CYS A 98 6.87 -13.51 -5.98
C CYS A 98 7.19 -13.94 -7.41
N GLU A 99 6.17 -14.23 -8.21
CA GLU A 99 6.30 -14.58 -9.64
C GLU A 99 6.86 -13.40 -10.43
N LEU A 100 6.29 -12.20 -10.20
CA LEU A 100 6.66 -10.98 -10.94
C LEU A 100 8.07 -10.51 -10.58
N LEU A 101 8.48 -10.61 -9.31
CA LEU A 101 9.85 -10.32 -8.88
C LEU A 101 10.86 -11.27 -9.56
N ARG A 102 10.54 -12.57 -9.63
CA ARG A 102 11.39 -13.54 -10.32
C ARG A 102 11.49 -13.24 -11.82
N LEU A 103 10.36 -12.93 -12.47
CA LEU A 103 10.36 -12.56 -13.88
C LEU A 103 11.18 -11.29 -14.15
N ALA A 104 11.05 -10.27 -13.29
CA ALA A 104 11.84 -9.04 -13.37
C ALA A 104 13.35 -9.36 -13.26
N GLN A 105 13.74 -10.17 -12.28
CA GLN A 105 15.12 -10.61 -12.10
C GLN A 105 15.65 -11.38 -13.34
N GLU A 106 14.87 -12.30 -13.90
CA GLU A 106 15.23 -13.05 -15.11
C GLU A 106 15.43 -12.15 -16.33
N LYS A 107 14.73 -11.03 -16.39
CA LYS A 107 14.81 -10.04 -17.48
C LYS A 107 15.81 -8.92 -17.23
N GLY A 108 16.40 -8.84 -16.04
CA GLY A 108 17.33 -7.79 -15.66
C GLY A 108 16.68 -6.42 -15.53
N VAL A 109 15.41 -6.37 -15.11
CA VAL A 109 14.61 -5.16 -14.88
C VAL A 109 14.03 -5.17 -13.48
N SER A 110 13.45 -4.05 -13.05
CA SER A 110 12.90 -3.88 -11.70
C SER A 110 11.37 -4.08 -11.66
N TYR A 111 10.89 -4.62 -10.54
CA TYR A 111 9.49 -4.61 -10.15
C TYR A 111 9.36 -3.96 -8.78
N LEU A 112 8.90 -2.70 -8.73
CA LEU A 112 8.84 -1.86 -7.54
C LEU A 112 7.39 -1.61 -7.13
N PHE A 113 7.12 -1.57 -5.82
CA PHE A 113 5.75 -1.54 -5.31
C PHE A 113 5.60 -0.83 -3.95
N GLU A 114 6.41 0.21 -3.68
CA GLU A 114 6.30 1.02 -2.45
C GLU A 114 4.85 1.49 -2.21
N ALA A 115 4.18 1.93 -3.27
CA ALA A 115 2.82 2.45 -3.21
C ALA A 115 1.74 1.40 -2.90
N SER A 116 2.06 0.11 -2.88
CA SER A 116 1.12 -0.97 -2.57
C SER A 116 0.80 -1.10 -1.08
N VAL A 117 1.68 -0.62 -0.19
CA VAL A 117 1.49 -0.62 1.25
C VAL A 117 1.77 0.76 1.81
N GLY A 118 0.89 1.24 2.70
CA GLY A 118 1.13 2.48 3.44
C GLY A 118 0.86 3.77 2.67
N GLY A 119 0.52 3.72 1.38
CA GLY A 119 0.24 4.91 0.57
C GLY A 119 1.40 5.89 0.58
N GLY A 120 1.26 6.99 1.32
CA GLY A 120 2.32 8.00 1.49
C GLY A 120 3.34 7.69 2.59
N ILE A 121 3.19 6.57 3.30
CA ILE A 121 4.14 6.12 4.33
C ILE A 121 5.23 5.29 3.65
N PRO A 122 6.51 5.71 3.65
CA PRO A 122 7.59 4.86 3.14
C PRO A 122 7.80 3.69 4.11
N ILE A 123 7.62 2.45 3.64
CA ILE A 123 7.79 1.25 4.46
C ILE A 123 8.57 0.13 3.76
N ILE A 124 8.30 -0.14 2.48
CA ILE A 124 8.93 -1.25 1.75
C ILE A 124 10.42 -0.93 1.55
N ARG A 125 10.73 0.26 1.06
CA ARG A 125 12.11 0.69 0.88
C ARG A 125 12.88 0.80 2.19
N PRO A 126 12.36 1.42 3.26
CA PRO A 126 13.01 1.37 4.57
C PRO A 126 13.29 -0.04 5.07
N LEU A 127 12.38 -0.99 4.92
CA LEU A 127 12.62 -2.38 5.30
C LEU A 127 13.78 -3.00 4.51
N ASN A 128 13.83 -2.75 3.19
CA ASN A 128 14.83 -3.34 2.30
C ASN A 128 16.21 -2.65 2.36
N GLN A 129 16.26 -1.36 2.69
CA GLN A 129 17.48 -0.55 2.62
C GLN A 129 17.92 -0.06 4.00
N CYS A 130 17.08 0.70 4.71
CA CYS A 130 17.46 1.34 5.96
C CYS A 130 17.56 0.34 7.12
N LEU A 131 16.70 -0.66 7.13
CA LEU A 131 16.62 -1.69 8.18
C LEU A 131 17.24 -3.03 7.75
N ALA A 132 17.86 -3.10 6.57
CA ALA A 132 18.39 -4.33 5.98
C ALA A 132 19.45 -5.06 6.83
N ALA A 133 20.12 -4.35 7.75
CA ALA A 133 21.08 -4.93 8.66
C ALA A 133 20.45 -5.61 9.90
N ASN A 134 19.14 -5.49 10.07
CA ASN A 134 18.43 -6.01 11.23
C ASN A 134 17.69 -7.31 10.91
N GLU A 135 17.64 -8.23 11.86
CA GLU A 135 16.65 -9.30 11.86
C GLU A 135 15.32 -8.74 12.35
N ILE A 136 14.36 -8.66 11.45
CA ILE A 136 13.01 -8.21 11.82
C ILE A 136 12.26 -9.36 12.49
N GLU A 137 11.78 -9.12 13.70
CA GLU A 137 11.07 -10.09 14.52
C GLU A 137 9.55 -9.95 14.40
N GLU A 138 9.08 -8.69 14.34
CA GLU A 138 7.65 -8.40 14.33
C GLU A 138 7.36 -7.13 13.51
N ILE A 139 6.25 -7.15 12.78
CA ILE A 139 5.62 -5.98 12.19
C ILE A 139 4.18 -5.92 12.71
N THR A 140 3.77 -4.77 13.19
CA THR A 140 2.41 -4.50 13.66
C THR A 140 1.94 -3.16 13.11
N GLY A 141 0.72 -3.09 12.57
CA GLY A 141 0.27 -1.83 11.98
C GLY A 141 -1.24 -1.63 11.95
N ILE A 142 -1.62 -0.35 11.92
CA ILE A 142 -2.92 0.11 11.46
C ILE A 142 -2.77 0.38 9.97
N LEU A 143 -3.23 -0.58 9.15
CA LEU A 143 -2.97 -0.62 7.72
C LEU A 143 -4.16 -0.13 6.86
N ASN A 144 -5.29 0.17 7.50
CA ASN A 144 -6.50 0.62 6.81
C ASN A 144 -7.08 1.88 7.47
N GLY A 145 -7.19 2.97 6.71
CA GLY A 145 -7.66 4.26 7.20
C GLY A 145 -9.16 4.30 7.46
N THR A 146 -9.97 3.61 6.66
CA THR A 146 -11.43 3.55 6.79
C THR A 146 -11.83 2.95 8.13
N THR A 147 -11.29 1.77 8.45
CA THR A 147 -11.58 1.07 9.72
C THR A 147 -11.06 1.85 10.92
N ASN A 148 -9.88 2.45 10.82
CA ASN A 148 -9.35 3.28 11.89
C ASN A 148 -10.21 4.54 12.12
N TYR A 149 -10.73 5.15 11.05
CA TYR A 149 -11.68 6.25 11.17
C TYR A 149 -12.96 5.84 11.88
N ILE A 150 -13.60 4.74 11.45
CA ILE A 150 -14.82 4.20 12.07
C ILE A 150 -14.62 3.97 13.57
N LEU A 151 -13.59 3.21 13.94
CA LEU A 151 -13.27 2.93 15.34
C LEU A 151 -12.96 4.21 16.13
N THR A 152 -12.26 5.18 15.54
CA THR A 152 -12.01 6.49 16.16
C THR A 152 -13.30 7.23 16.45
N ARG A 153 -14.30 7.19 15.56
CA ARG A 153 -15.60 7.85 15.76
C ARG A 153 -16.43 7.16 16.82
N MET A 154 -16.41 5.81 16.85
CA MET A 154 -17.04 5.05 17.93
C MET A 154 -16.45 5.43 19.30
N ILE A 155 -15.11 5.49 19.40
CA ILE A 155 -14.40 5.83 20.64
C ILE A 155 -14.65 7.28 21.08
N ARG A 156 -14.52 8.25 20.17
CA ARG A 156 -14.50 9.68 20.53
C ARG A 156 -15.88 10.33 20.58
N ALA A 157 -16.80 9.88 19.73
CA ALA A 157 -18.12 10.47 19.59
C ALA A 157 -19.25 9.55 20.08
N GLY A 158 -18.94 8.33 20.52
CA GLY A 158 -19.95 7.36 20.95
C GLY A 158 -20.91 6.94 19.83
N LEU A 159 -20.48 7.02 18.57
CA LEU A 159 -21.31 6.60 17.43
C LEU A 159 -21.41 5.08 17.37
N SER A 160 -22.57 4.58 16.94
CA SER A 160 -22.68 3.18 16.56
C SER A 160 -21.76 2.88 15.36
N PHE A 161 -21.47 1.59 15.12
CA PHE A 161 -20.71 1.18 13.93
C PHE A 161 -21.35 1.71 12.64
N ASP A 162 -22.68 1.55 12.50
CA ASP A 162 -23.41 1.96 11.30
C ASP A 162 -23.43 3.48 11.11
N ASP A 163 -23.52 4.27 12.19
CA ASP A 163 -23.46 5.73 12.12
C ASP A 163 -22.06 6.20 11.73
N ALA A 164 -21.03 5.61 12.32
CA ALA A 164 -19.64 5.92 11.99
C ALA A 164 -19.28 5.52 10.54
N LEU A 165 -19.81 4.40 10.04
CA LEU A 165 -19.66 4.00 8.64
C LEU A 165 -20.37 4.98 7.69
N ARG A 166 -21.61 5.37 7.98
CA ARG A 166 -22.32 6.37 7.17
C ARG A 166 -21.58 7.72 7.14
N GLU A 167 -21.02 8.13 8.26
CA GLU A 167 -20.19 9.34 8.31
C GLU A 167 -18.92 9.18 7.47
N ALA A 168 -18.25 8.04 7.53
CA ALA A 168 -17.07 7.74 6.71
C ALA A 168 -17.40 7.79 5.21
N GLN A 169 -18.54 7.25 4.79
CA GLN A 169 -19.02 7.30 3.41
C GLN A 169 -19.35 8.74 2.96
N ALA A 170 -20.04 9.50 3.81
CA ALA A 170 -20.37 10.90 3.50
C ALA A 170 -19.12 11.77 3.34
N ASN A 171 -18.06 11.49 4.09
CA ASN A 171 -16.78 12.18 4.01
C ASN A 171 -15.83 11.64 2.93
N GLY A 172 -16.24 10.61 2.17
CA GLY A 172 -15.42 9.99 1.13
C GLY A 172 -14.26 9.13 1.66
N TYR A 173 -14.31 8.71 2.92
CA TYR A 173 -13.33 7.81 3.54
C TYR A 173 -13.68 6.33 3.38
N ALA A 174 -14.94 6.02 3.06
CA ALA A 174 -15.40 4.68 2.72
C ALA A 174 -16.15 4.74 1.39
N GLU A 175 -15.99 3.69 0.58
CA GLU A 175 -16.76 3.51 -0.65
C GLU A 175 -18.19 3.04 -0.33
N GLN A 176 -19.06 3.01 -1.33
CA GLN A 176 -20.44 2.52 -1.18
C GLN A 176 -20.46 1.04 -0.75
N ASP A 177 -19.57 0.23 -1.32
CA ASP A 177 -19.28 -1.12 -0.82
C ASP A 177 -17.96 -1.13 -0.04
N PRO A 178 -18.01 -1.01 1.30
CA PRO A 178 -16.83 -0.94 2.15
C PRO A 178 -16.31 -2.33 2.57
N THR A 179 -16.82 -3.41 2.01
CA THR A 179 -16.57 -4.80 2.46
C THR A 179 -15.08 -5.11 2.57
N ALA A 180 -14.28 -4.72 1.56
CA ALA A 180 -12.85 -4.98 1.58
C ALA A 180 -12.13 -4.34 2.78
N ASP A 181 -12.60 -3.17 3.23
CA ASP A 181 -12.06 -2.47 4.39
C ASP A 181 -12.57 -3.10 5.70
N ILE A 182 -13.90 -3.13 5.88
CA ILE A 182 -14.50 -3.50 7.17
C ILE A 182 -14.37 -4.98 7.53
N GLU A 183 -14.20 -5.87 6.54
CA GLU A 183 -13.88 -7.28 6.77
C GLU A 183 -12.36 -7.55 6.89
N GLY A 184 -11.52 -6.54 6.72
CA GLY A 184 -10.07 -6.62 6.92
C GLY A 184 -9.28 -7.11 5.70
N HIS A 185 -9.90 -7.31 4.54
CA HIS A 185 -9.24 -7.84 3.34
C HIS A 185 -8.15 -6.89 2.81
N ASP A 186 -8.38 -5.58 2.86
CA ASP A 186 -7.37 -4.57 2.50
C ASP A 186 -6.13 -4.68 3.40
N ALA A 187 -6.32 -4.73 4.71
CA ALA A 187 -5.22 -4.90 5.68
C ALA A 187 -4.53 -6.26 5.53
N CYS A 188 -5.29 -7.32 5.19
CA CYS A 188 -4.77 -8.66 4.93
C CYS A 188 -3.77 -8.65 3.74
N ARG A 189 -4.14 -8.07 2.60
CA ARG A 189 -3.23 -7.96 1.45
C ARG A 189 -1.93 -7.23 1.81
N LYS A 190 -2.04 -6.15 2.57
CA LYS A 190 -0.86 -5.37 3.01
C LYS A 190 0.04 -6.16 3.96
N ILE A 191 -0.52 -6.90 4.92
CA ILE A 191 0.30 -7.73 5.81
C ILE A 191 0.92 -8.93 5.08
N CYS A 192 0.27 -9.48 4.05
CA CYS A 192 0.85 -10.48 3.17
C CYS A 192 2.12 -9.96 2.50
N ILE A 193 2.06 -8.75 1.92
CA ILE A 193 3.20 -8.11 1.24
C ILE A 193 4.35 -7.91 2.23
N LEU A 194 4.09 -7.29 3.37
CA LEU A 194 5.11 -7.03 4.40
C LEU A 194 5.72 -8.32 4.94
N SER A 195 4.89 -9.35 5.19
CA SER A 195 5.34 -10.67 5.65
C SER A 195 6.24 -11.34 4.62
N SER A 196 5.83 -11.33 3.35
CA SER A 196 6.58 -11.94 2.26
C SER A 196 7.95 -11.28 2.08
N LEU A 197 7.97 -9.95 2.18
CA LEU A 197 9.18 -9.16 2.03
C LEU A 197 10.21 -9.46 3.13
N VAL A 198 9.76 -9.42 4.38
CA VAL A 198 10.65 -9.51 5.55
C VAL A 198 11.12 -10.94 5.83
N PHE A 199 10.23 -11.92 5.65
CA PHE A 199 10.54 -13.31 6.02
C PHE A 199 10.95 -14.19 4.82
N GLY A 200 11.03 -13.61 3.60
CA GLY A 200 11.55 -14.28 2.42
C GLY A 200 10.70 -15.47 1.92
N LYS A 201 9.44 -15.53 2.34
CA LYS A 201 8.48 -16.55 1.91
C LYS A 201 7.18 -15.88 1.51
N HIS A 202 6.66 -16.24 0.33
CA HIS A 202 5.36 -15.71 -0.10
C HIS A 202 4.26 -16.12 0.88
N VAL A 203 3.52 -15.15 1.37
CA VAL A 203 2.35 -15.31 2.25
C VAL A 203 1.12 -14.93 1.45
N TYR A 204 0.24 -15.90 1.23
CA TYR A 204 -1.02 -15.69 0.53
C TYR A 204 -2.13 -15.24 1.48
N PRO A 205 -3.15 -14.49 1.01
CA PRO A 205 -4.26 -14.02 1.84
C PRO A 205 -4.97 -15.14 2.61
N GLU A 206 -5.09 -16.34 2.03
CA GLU A 206 -5.73 -17.50 2.66
C GLU A 206 -4.95 -18.05 3.86
N GLN A 207 -3.69 -17.69 4.00
CA GLN A 207 -2.82 -18.10 5.11
C GLN A 207 -2.90 -17.14 6.29
N VAL A 208 -3.58 -15.99 6.14
CA VAL A 208 -3.69 -14.95 7.16
C VAL A 208 -5.01 -15.09 7.89
N TYR A 209 -4.97 -15.28 9.22
CA TYR A 209 -6.20 -15.18 10.00
C TYR A 209 -6.73 -13.76 9.92
N THR A 210 -7.89 -13.59 9.30
CA THR A 210 -8.47 -12.27 9.04
C THR A 210 -9.87 -12.18 9.67
N LYS A 211 -10.05 -11.17 10.53
CA LYS A 211 -11.33 -10.80 11.13
C LYS A 211 -11.52 -9.28 11.06
N GLY A 212 -12.62 -8.85 10.49
CA GLY A 212 -12.98 -7.44 10.35
C GLY A 212 -13.58 -6.82 11.61
N ILE A 213 -14.05 -5.58 11.47
CA ILE A 213 -14.61 -4.77 12.56
C ILE A 213 -16.14 -4.72 12.58
N ARG A 214 -16.81 -5.36 11.64
CA ARG A 214 -18.29 -5.27 11.48
C ARG A 214 -19.05 -5.56 12.79
N ASN A 215 -18.56 -6.47 13.59
CA ASN A 215 -19.22 -6.94 14.80
C ASN A 215 -18.74 -6.23 16.08
N ILE A 216 -17.92 -5.19 15.95
CA ILE A 216 -17.48 -4.38 17.10
C ILE A 216 -18.63 -3.48 17.54
N THR A 217 -18.99 -3.58 18.81
CA THR A 217 -20.06 -2.79 19.44
C THR A 217 -19.53 -1.61 20.23
N LEU A 218 -20.41 -0.69 20.62
CA LEU A 218 -20.05 0.38 21.55
C LEU A 218 -19.67 -0.15 22.95
N GLU A 219 -20.27 -1.25 23.35
CA GLU A 219 -19.93 -1.93 24.62
C GLU A 219 -18.49 -2.46 24.59
N ASP A 220 -18.07 -3.09 23.48
CA ASP A 220 -16.68 -3.54 23.30
C ASP A 220 -15.69 -2.35 23.37
N VAL A 221 -16.05 -1.24 22.74
CA VAL A 221 -15.23 -0.03 22.73
C VAL A 221 -15.12 0.56 24.14
N GLN A 222 -16.23 0.64 24.88
CA GLN A 222 -16.25 1.15 26.25
C GLN A 222 -15.45 0.24 27.19
N LEU A 223 -15.62 -1.06 27.06
CA LEU A 223 -14.88 -2.03 27.85
C LEU A 223 -13.37 -1.90 27.60
N ALA A 224 -12.94 -1.72 26.36
CA ALA A 224 -11.54 -1.49 26.04
C ALA A 224 -10.99 -0.21 26.69
N GLN A 225 -11.78 0.86 26.70
CA GLN A 225 -11.41 2.12 27.36
C GLN A 225 -11.30 1.95 28.89
N ASP A 226 -12.20 1.19 29.51
CA ASP A 226 -12.20 0.92 30.95
C ASP A 226 -10.93 0.12 31.36
N PHE A 227 -10.40 -0.71 30.45
CA PHE A 227 -9.11 -1.38 30.60
C PHE A 227 -7.89 -0.52 30.25
N GLY A 228 -8.09 0.76 29.91
CA GLY A 228 -6.98 1.66 29.57
C GLY A 228 -6.42 1.44 28.17
N GLY A 229 -7.26 0.97 27.24
CA GLY A 229 -6.87 0.72 25.84
C GLY A 229 -7.86 1.29 24.83
N ALA A 230 -7.59 1.04 23.56
CA ALA A 230 -8.43 1.40 22.42
C ALA A 230 -8.57 0.21 21.47
N VAL A 231 -9.77 -0.01 20.92
CA VAL A 231 -9.97 -1.02 19.87
C VAL A 231 -9.39 -0.49 18.57
N LYS A 232 -8.50 -1.27 17.95
CA LYS A 232 -7.90 -1.00 16.64
C LYS A 232 -7.96 -2.26 15.76
N LEU A 233 -8.13 -2.10 14.44
CA LEU A 233 -7.89 -3.19 13.50
C LEU A 233 -6.38 -3.27 13.27
N ILE A 234 -5.77 -4.34 13.74
CA ILE A 234 -4.32 -4.53 13.69
C ILE A 234 -3.98 -5.62 12.68
N GLY A 235 -3.15 -5.28 11.69
CA GLY A 235 -2.40 -6.25 10.91
C GLY A 235 -1.06 -6.50 11.59
N ALA A 236 -0.75 -7.76 11.85
CA ALA A 236 0.51 -8.12 12.51
C ALA A 236 1.12 -9.36 11.88
N VAL A 237 2.44 -9.44 11.90
CA VAL A 237 3.18 -10.67 11.65
C VAL A 237 4.33 -10.77 12.64
N LYS A 238 4.46 -11.92 13.27
CA LYS A 238 5.51 -12.20 14.26
C LYS A 238 6.24 -13.50 13.94
N ARG A 239 7.56 -13.49 14.13
CA ARG A 239 8.38 -14.72 14.14
C ARG A 239 8.19 -15.43 15.48
N LEU A 240 7.83 -16.69 15.42
CA LEU A 240 7.69 -17.56 16.60
C LEU A 240 9.03 -18.22 16.93
N GLU A 241 9.20 -18.70 18.16
CA GLU A 241 10.38 -19.47 18.59
C GLU A 241 10.66 -20.70 17.72
N SER A 242 9.61 -21.26 17.12
CA SER A 242 9.72 -22.38 16.15
C SER A 242 10.31 -21.98 14.79
N GLY A 243 10.60 -20.68 14.56
CA GLY A 243 11.00 -20.12 13.26
C GLY A 243 9.85 -19.94 12.26
N LYS A 244 8.62 -20.31 12.63
CA LYS A 244 7.42 -20.03 11.83
C LYS A 244 6.98 -18.59 12.03
N ILE A 245 6.23 -18.06 11.08
CA ILE A 245 5.59 -16.74 11.18
C ILE A 245 4.09 -16.88 11.42
N LEU A 246 3.53 -15.92 12.12
CA LEU A 246 2.08 -15.85 12.40
C LEU A 246 1.52 -14.52 11.87
N PRO A 247 1.06 -14.47 10.62
CA PRO A 247 0.38 -13.30 10.08
C PRO A 247 -1.09 -13.29 10.51
N THR A 248 -1.57 -12.14 10.99
CA THR A 248 -2.94 -11.96 11.47
C THR A 248 -3.47 -10.57 11.12
N VAL A 249 -4.79 -10.47 10.91
CA VAL A 249 -5.52 -9.20 10.85
C VAL A 249 -6.77 -9.35 11.70
N MET A 250 -6.87 -8.59 12.78
CA MET A 250 -8.03 -8.68 13.67
C MET A 250 -8.18 -7.43 14.56
N PRO A 251 -9.38 -7.15 15.06
CA PRO A 251 -9.57 -6.16 16.11
C PRO A 251 -8.82 -6.58 17.36
N MET A 252 -8.06 -5.64 17.92
CA MET A 252 -7.30 -5.84 19.16
C MET A 252 -7.51 -4.65 20.10
N VAL A 253 -7.49 -4.89 21.41
CA VAL A 253 -7.37 -3.84 22.41
C VAL A 253 -5.89 -3.47 22.49
N VAL A 254 -5.57 -2.25 22.08
CA VAL A 254 -4.21 -1.69 22.14
C VAL A 254 -4.12 -0.78 23.34
N MET A 255 -3.24 -1.11 24.27
CA MET A 255 -3.08 -0.34 25.53
C MET A 255 -2.57 1.07 25.25
N ASN A 256 -2.98 2.03 26.10
CA ASN A 256 -2.68 3.45 25.90
C ASN A 256 -1.19 3.81 26.02
N GLU A 257 -0.37 2.94 26.62
CA GLU A 257 1.08 3.09 26.65
C GLU A 257 1.72 2.86 25.27
N SER A 258 1.05 2.15 24.38
CA SER A 258 1.54 1.91 23.03
C SER A 258 1.28 3.11 22.13
N LEU A 259 2.29 3.58 21.40
CA LEU A 259 2.17 4.69 20.46
C LEU A 259 1.10 4.45 19.39
N ILE A 260 0.89 3.21 18.97
CA ILE A 260 -0.08 2.86 17.93
C ILE A 260 -1.53 3.06 18.39
N SER A 261 -1.80 3.05 19.70
CA SER A 261 -3.14 3.32 20.25
C SER A 261 -3.61 4.75 19.94
N HIS A 262 -2.67 5.68 19.80
CA HIS A 262 -2.91 7.10 19.55
C HIS A 262 -3.05 7.46 18.06
N VAL A 263 -2.87 6.49 17.18
CA VAL A 263 -3.10 6.67 15.74
C VAL A 263 -4.61 6.70 15.47
N ASN A 264 -5.15 7.84 15.11
CA ASN A 264 -6.60 8.08 15.01
C ASN A 264 -7.00 8.64 13.63
N GLY A 265 -8.31 8.65 13.36
CA GLY A 265 -8.86 9.13 12.10
C GLY A 265 -8.44 8.26 10.92
N VAL A 266 -8.12 8.87 9.80
CA VAL A 266 -7.73 8.19 8.55
C VAL A 266 -6.24 7.83 8.48
N PHE A 267 -5.49 8.08 9.55
CA PHE A 267 -4.05 7.83 9.57
C PHE A 267 -3.73 6.35 9.77
N ASN A 268 -2.62 5.95 9.18
CA ASN A 268 -2.04 4.63 9.31
C ASN A 268 -0.71 4.72 10.06
N ALA A 269 -0.28 3.59 10.61
CA ALA A 269 1.06 3.45 11.18
C ALA A 269 1.54 2.01 11.03
N VAL A 270 2.84 1.85 10.84
CA VAL A 270 3.51 0.56 10.84
C VAL A 270 4.64 0.60 11.86
N MET A 271 4.61 -0.29 12.84
CA MET A 271 5.68 -0.50 13.80
C MET A 271 6.47 -1.72 13.40
N VAL A 272 7.77 -1.61 13.45
CA VAL A 272 8.74 -2.67 13.10
C VAL A 272 9.65 -2.89 14.31
N TRP A 273 9.81 -4.15 14.71
CA TRP A 273 10.77 -4.57 15.71
C TRP A 273 11.91 -5.30 15.04
N GLY A 274 13.13 -4.85 15.28
CA GLY A 274 14.36 -5.45 14.83
C GLY A 274 15.37 -5.56 15.96
N ASP A 275 16.25 -6.51 15.88
CA ASP A 275 17.25 -6.83 16.90
C ASP A 275 18.21 -5.68 17.23
N GLY A 276 18.53 -4.84 16.23
CA GLY A 276 19.44 -3.70 16.42
C GLY A 276 18.75 -2.36 16.67
N VAL A 277 17.55 -2.14 16.06
CA VAL A 277 16.85 -0.84 16.14
C VAL A 277 15.74 -0.80 17.18
N ASP A 278 15.46 -1.93 17.84
CA ASP A 278 14.30 -2.08 18.73
C ASP A 278 13.01 -1.69 17.98
N LYS A 279 12.26 -0.73 18.47
CA LYS A 279 10.97 -0.30 17.90
C LYS A 279 11.13 0.92 17.01
N THR A 280 10.76 0.78 15.76
CA THR A 280 10.66 1.88 14.82
C THR A 280 9.22 2.03 14.35
N MET A 281 8.70 3.25 14.26
CA MET A 281 7.33 3.51 13.82
C MET A 281 7.31 4.47 12.64
N PHE A 282 6.58 4.09 11.60
CA PHE A 282 6.28 4.90 10.42
C PHE A 282 4.81 5.31 10.47
N TYR A 283 4.53 6.60 10.32
CA TYR A 283 3.19 7.16 10.50
C TYR A 283 2.86 8.17 9.41
N GLY A 284 1.64 8.15 8.91
CA GLY A 284 1.20 9.10 7.89
C GLY A 284 -0.17 8.75 7.28
N ARG A 285 -0.45 9.31 6.09
CA ARG A 285 -1.64 8.97 5.32
C ARG A 285 -1.42 7.67 4.56
N GLY A 286 -2.23 6.65 4.88
CA GLY A 286 -2.14 5.32 4.29
C GLY A 286 -2.78 5.19 2.91
N ALA A 287 -3.47 6.21 2.42
CA ALA A 287 -4.11 6.25 1.12
C ALA A 287 -4.32 7.70 0.63
N GLY A 288 -4.68 7.85 -0.63
CA GLY A 288 -5.01 9.13 -1.26
C GLY A 288 -4.27 9.34 -2.59
N LYS A 289 -4.85 10.16 -3.47
CA LYS A 289 -4.32 10.43 -4.81
C LYS A 289 -2.85 10.86 -4.78
N LEU A 290 -2.54 11.94 -4.06
CA LEU A 290 -1.19 12.50 -4.01
C LEU A 290 -0.22 11.71 -3.12
N PRO A 291 -0.60 11.21 -1.91
CA PRO A 291 0.28 10.36 -1.13
C PRO A 291 0.74 9.11 -1.88
N THR A 292 -0.19 8.41 -2.56
CA THR A 292 0.14 7.22 -3.34
C THR A 292 0.99 7.56 -4.57
N ALA A 293 0.67 8.65 -5.28
CA ALA A 293 1.48 9.14 -6.39
C ALA A 293 2.91 9.49 -5.96
N SER A 294 3.10 10.07 -4.77
CA SER A 294 4.41 10.37 -4.21
C SER A 294 5.26 9.10 -4.01
N ALA A 295 4.66 8.02 -3.52
CA ALA A 295 5.36 6.74 -3.35
C ALA A 295 5.77 6.13 -4.71
N VAL A 296 4.85 6.16 -5.70
CA VAL A 296 5.14 5.73 -7.08
C VAL A 296 6.31 6.52 -7.69
N LEU A 297 6.31 7.83 -7.53
CA LEU A 297 7.39 8.68 -8.05
C LEU A 297 8.69 8.49 -7.28
N GLY A 298 8.62 8.13 -6.01
CA GLY A 298 9.79 7.71 -5.24
C GLY A 298 10.46 6.48 -5.85
N ASP A 299 9.68 5.46 -6.20
CA ASP A 299 10.17 4.26 -6.90
C ASP A 299 10.71 4.61 -8.29
N LEU A 300 10.03 5.50 -9.02
CA LEU A 300 10.49 5.97 -10.34
C LEU A 300 11.86 6.66 -10.27
N ILE A 301 12.05 7.54 -9.30
CA ILE A 301 13.32 8.24 -9.08
C ILE A 301 14.44 7.24 -8.73
N ASP A 302 14.14 6.25 -7.89
CA ASP A 302 15.14 5.24 -7.52
C ASP A 302 15.51 4.35 -8.70
N GLU A 303 14.53 3.95 -9.51
CA GLU A 303 14.78 3.16 -10.72
C GLU A 303 15.71 3.89 -11.71
N VAL A 304 15.41 5.16 -12.00
CA VAL A 304 16.22 5.97 -12.92
C VAL A 304 17.65 6.18 -12.39
N LYS A 305 17.86 6.22 -11.07
CA LYS A 305 19.22 6.34 -10.48
C LYS A 305 20.04 5.07 -10.56
N GLN A 306 19.40 3.91 -10.73
CA GLN A 306 20.09 2.61 -10.79
C GLN A 306 20.43 2.20 -12.22
N THR A 307 19.83 2.87 -13.21
CA THR A 307 20.03 2.61 -14.64
C THR A 307 21.11 3.52 -15.18
#